data_440d406e073426ba067971b147528bcc
#
_entry.id   440d406e073426ba067971b147528bcc
#
_cell.length_a   1.000
_cell.length_b   1.000
_cell.length_c   1.000
_cell.angle_alpha   90.00
_cell.angle_beta   90.00
_cell.angle_gamma   90.00
#
_symmetry.space_group_name_H-M   'P 1'
#
loop_
_entity.id
_entity.type
_entity.pdbx_description
1 polymer ?
#
loop_
_entity_poly.entity_id
_entity_poly.type
_entity_poly.pdbx_seq_one_letter_code
_entity_poly.pdbx_strand_id
1 'polypeptide(L)'
;MLDLIEHSGTFLKPQHYRSNSTGYTRNLIYEAPDRSLSLYALVWLPGQWTPIHDHGSWGVVGVVEGVLEERNYVSLSPDRGADEDIDLARGGIILLRQGAVTSFVPNPDHIHVTGVSTERARAVSLHLYGRTMSNFNIYDVNARTRRRIEVAHNES
;
A
#
# COMPACT_ATOMS: atom_id res chain seq x y z
N MET A 1 10.47 -7.26 -9.23
CA MET A 1 10.37 -6.95 -7.77
C MET A 1 11.36 -7.77 -6.94
N LEU A 2 11.52 -9.07 -7.16
CA LEU A 2 12.52 -9.86 -6.43
C LEU A 2 13.92 -9.27 -6.56
N ASP A 3 14.36 -8.95 -7.76
CA ASP A 3 15.66 -8.33 -8.01
C ASP A 3 15.81 -6.97 -7.30
N LEU A 4 14.72 -6.19 -7.21
CA LEU A 4 14.74 -4.93 -6.46
C LEU A 4 14.91 -5.15 -4.96
N ILE A 5 14.31 -6.20 -4.40
CA ILE A 5 14.48 -6.54 -2.99
C ILE A 5 15.93 -6.99 -2.74
N GLU A 6 16.44 -7.92 -3.56
CA GLU A 6 17.78 -8.49 -3.43
C GLU A 6 18.85 -7.41 -3.51
N HIS A 7 18.70 -6.45 -4.43
CA HIS A 7 19.64 -5.36 -4.66
C HIS A 7 19.24 -4.05 -3.97
N SER A 8 18.30 -4.08 -3.04
CA SER A 8 17.78 -2.87 -2.38
C SER A 8 18.86 -2.01 -1.73
N GLY A 9 19.89 -2.63 -1.16
CA GLY A 9 21.04 -1.93 -0.58
C GLY A 9 21.89 -1.13 -1.56
N THR A 10 21.74 -1.32 -2.87
CA THR A 10 22.50 -0.59 -3.89
C THR A 10 21.85 0.73 -4.30
N PHE A 11 20.53 0.85 -4.19
CA PHE A 11 19.80 2.04 -4.64
C PHE A 11 18.98 2.74 -3.54
N LEU A 12 18.61 2.04 -2.46
CA LEU A 12 17.94 2.68 -1.34
C LEU A 12 18.94 3.55 -0.57
N LYS A 13 18.60 4.81 -0.40
CA LYS A 13 19.41 5.83 0.29
C LYS A 13 18.77 6.14 1.65
N PRO A 14 19.46 6.81 2.57
CA PRO A 14 18.93 7.16 3.89
C PRO A 14 17.56 7.88 3.84
N GLN A 15 17.32 8.75 2.87
CA GLN A 15 16.03 9.43 2.71
C GLN A 15 14.86 8.48 2.42
N HIS A 16 15.11 7.31 1.82
CA HIS A 16 14.07 6.31 1.55
C HIS A 16 13.63 5.53 2.81
N TYR A 17 14.37 5.67 3.92
CA TYR A 17 14.07 5.07 5.22
C TYR A 17 13.47 6.05 6.23
N ARG A 18 13.08 7.27 5.78
CA ARG A 18 12.40 8.24 6.65
C ARG A 18 11.12 7.61 7.20
N SER A 19 10.92 7.80 8.49
CA SER A 19 9.72 7.34 9.21
C SER A 19 9.04 8.51 9.92
N ASN A 20 7.78 8.33 10.30
CA ASN A 20 7.01 9.31 11.05
C ASN A 20 6.26 8.59 12.18
N SER A 21 6.22 9.16 13.36
CA SER A 21 5.53 8.58 14.54
C SER A 21 4.00 8.62 14.43
N THR A 22 3.44 9.51 13.60
CA THR A 22 1.98 9.68 13.46
C THR A 22 1.35 8.79 12.39
N GLY A 23 2.16 8.16 11.52
CA GLY A 23 1.68 7.27 10.47
C GLY A 23 2.83 6.73 9.62
N TYR A 24 2.55 5.73 8.79
CA TYR A 24 3.53 5.22 7.84
C TYR A 24 3.97 6.31 6.86
N THR A 25 5.17 6.19 6.33
CA THR A 25 5.70 7.14 5.35
C THR A 25 5.78 6.53 3.96
N ARG A 26 5.63 7.37 2.97
CA ARG A 26 5.80 7.06 1.56
C ARG A 26 6.97 7.88 1.04
N ASN A 27 8.08 7.23 0.75
CA ASN A 27 9.29 7.87 0.27
C ASN A 27 9.45 7.54 -1.23
N LEU A 28 9.39 8.56 -2.09
CA LEU A 28 9.51 8.38 -3.53
C LEU A 28 10.93 7.92 -3.87
N ILE A 29 11.05 6.89 -4.69
CA ILE A 29 12.33 6.41 -5.23
C ILE A 29 12.43 6.80 -6.71
N TYR A 30 11.33 6.60 -7.44
CA TYR A 30 11.27 6.86 -8.87
C TYR A 30 9.84 7.18 -9.32
N GLU A 31 9.72 8.14 -10.21
CA GLU A 31 8.50 8.41 -10.96
C GLU A 31 8.86 8.56 -12.44
N ALA A 32 8.10 7.91 -13.32
CA ALA A 32 8.26 8.08 -14.75
C ALA A 32 7.80 9.49 -15.18
N PRO A 33 8.48 10.15 -16.15
CA PRO A 33 8.13 11.51 -16.59
C PRO A 33 6.67 11.65 -17.09
N ASP A 34 6.13 10.60 -17.67
CA ASP A 34 4.74 10.53 -18.15
C ASP A 34 3.76 10.08 -17.06
N ARG A 35 4.24 9.89 -15.84
CA ARG A 35 3.49 9.44 -14.66
C ARG A 35 2.84 8.04 -14.80
N SER A 36 3.31 7.25 -15.76
CA SER A 36 2.82 5.89 -16.02
C SER A 36 3.36 4.84 -15.03
N LEU A 37 4.36 5.19 -14.22
CA LEU A 37 5.00 4.29 -13.27
C LEU A 37 5.51 5.08 -12.07
N SER A 38 5.36 4.49 -10.87
CA SER A 38 5.98 5.03 -9.66
C SER A 38 6.45 3.93 -8.72
N LEU A 39 7.59 4.16 -8.08
CA LEU A 39 8.18 3.27 -7.08
C LEU A 39 8.42 4.04 -5.78
N TYR A 40 7.92 3.49 -4.68
CA TYR A 40 8.08 4.05 -3.34
C TYR A 40 8.70 3.05 -2.39
N ALA A 41 9.48 3.55 -1.42
CA ALA A 41 9.76 2.83 -0.18
C ALA A 41 8.75 3.29 0.89
N LEU A 42 7.98 2.37 1.42
CA LEU A 42 7.10 2.62 2.56
C LEU A 42 7.76 2.11 3.83
N VAL A 43 7.77 2.97 4.85
CA VAL A 43 8.33 2.65 6.17
C VAL A 43 7.21 2.65 7.20
N TRP A 44 7.13 1.56 7.93
CA TRP A 44 6.06 1.24 8.87
C TRP A 44 6.64 1.04 10.27
N LEU A 45 6.22 1.85 11.21
CA LEU A 45 6.51 1.62 12.63
C LEU A 45 5.45 0.68 13.22
N PRO A 46 5.74 0.01 14.37
CA PRO A 46 4.77 -0.83 15.06
C PRO A 46 3.43 -0.13 15.28
N GLY A 47 2.34 -0.80 14.95
CA GLY A 47 0.98 -0.27 15.08
C GLY A 47 0.50 0.62 13.94
N GLN A 48 1.29 0.86 12.91
CA GLN A 48 0.89 1.68 11.76
C GLN A 48 0.18 0.87 10.69
N TRP A 49 -0.95 1.41 10.22
CA TRP A 49 -1.83 0.80 9.22
C TRP A 49 -2.33 1.83 8.22
N THR A 50 -2.60 1.39 6.99
CA THR A 50 -3.42 2.18 6.06
C THR A 50 -4.88 2.20 6.50
N PRO A 51 -5.70 3.14 6.02
CA PRO A 51 -7.14 2.90 5.95
C PRO A 51 -7.45 1.71 5.03
N ILE A 52 -8.69 1.22 5.03
CA ILE A 52 -9.17 0.30 3.99
C ILE A 52 -9.20 1.09 2.68
N HIS A 53 -8.52 0.61 1.63
CA HIS A 53 -8.35 1.37 0.40
C HIS A 53 -8.21 0.47 -0.84
N ASP A 54 -8.41 1.07 -2.00
CA ASP A 54 -8.05 0.55 -3.31
C ASP A 54 -6.89 1.37 -3.93
N HIS A 55 -6.51 1.06 -5.16
CA HIS A 55 -5.39 1.76 -5.81
C HIS A 55 -5.77 2.36 -7.17
N GLY A 56 -6.84 1.88 -7.83
CA GLY A 56 -7.18 2.26 -9.21
C GLY A 56 -6.05 1.98 -10.21
N SER A 57 -5.12 1.10 -9.87
CA SER A 57 -3.94 0.72 -10.65
C SER A 57 -3.51 -0.68 -10.27
N TRP A 58 -2.78 -1.35 -11.16
CA TRP A 58 -2.01 -2.53 -10.77
C TRP A 58 -0.85 -2.12 -9.87
N GLY A 59 -0.41 -3.06 -9.03
CA GLY A 59 0.74 -2.85 -8.17
C GLY A 59 1.45 -4.14 -7.83
N VAL A 60 2.71 -3.99 -7.44
CA VAL A 60 3.56 -5.07 -6.91
C VAL A 60 4.23 -4.57 -5.65
N VAL A 61 4.06 -5.32 -4.57
CA VAL A 61 4.64 -5.01 -3.26
C VAL A 61 5.69 -6.04 -2.92
N GLY A 62 6.85 -5.59 -2.46
CA GLY A 62 7.92 -6.46 -1.99
C GLY A 62 8.45 -6.01 -0.63
N VAL A 63 8.69 -6.95 0.29
CA VAL A 63 9.15 -6.64 1.65
C VAL A 63 10.67 -6.73 1.73
N VAL A 64 11.30 -5.60 2.04
CA VAL A 64 12.77 -5.48 2.20
C VAL A 64 13.19 -5.81 3.63
N GLU A 65 12.38 -5.40 4.63
CA GLU A 65 12.68 -5.59 6.04
C GLU A 65 11.40 -5.85 6.83
N GLY A 66 11.44 -6.75 7.80
CA GLY A 66 10.35 -7.03 8.73
C GLY A 66 9.24 -7.90 8.17
N VAL A 67 8.04 -7.69 8.68
CA VAL A 67 6.82 -8.43 8.28
C VAL A 67 5.68 -7.44 8.10
N LEU A 68 5.14 -7.40 6.89
CA LEU A 68 3.95 -6.64 6.57
C LEU A 68 2.72 -7.55 6.63
N GLU A 69 1.64 -7.08 7.22
CA GLU A 69 0.36 -7.79 7.24
C GLU A 69 -0.61 -7.13 6.28
N GLU A 70 -1.27 -7.92 5.46
CA GLU A 70 -2.32 -7.48 4.54
C GLU A 70 -3.62 -8.17 4.89
N ARG A 71 -4.71 -7.40 5.01
CA ARG A 71 -6.08 -7.89 5.24
C ARG A 71 -6.95 -7.46 4.07
N ASN A 72 -7.45 -8.44 3.35
CA ASN A 72 -8.21 -8.21 2.13
C ASN A 72 -9.71 -8.06 2.42
N TYR A 73 -10.40 -7.33 1.55
CA TYR A 73 -11.85 -7.14 1.55
C TYR A 73 -12.41 -7.43 0.17
N VAL A 74 -13.65 -7.89 0.14
CA VAL A 74 -14.41 -8.15 -1.09
C VAL A 74 -15.63 -7.26 -1.09
N SER A 75 -15.85 -6.52 -2.18
CA SER A 75 -17.07 -5.76 -2.36
C SER A 75 -18.24 -6.70 -2.73
N LEU A 76 -19.28 -6.64 -1.93
CA LEU A 76 -20.56 -7.33 -2.18
C LEU A 76 -21.57 -6.41 -2.86
N SER A 77 -21.27 -5.11 -2.99
CA SER A 77 -22.17 -4.13 -3.60
C SER A 77 -22.35 -4.42 -5.09
N PRO A 78 -23.58 -4.39 -5.63
CA PRO A 78 -23.83 -4.61 -7.05
C PRO A 78 -23.27 -3.48 -7.92
N ASP A 79 -23.33 -2.23 -7.43
CA ASP A 79 -22.69 -1.07 -8.06
C ASP A 79 -21.34 -0.77 -7.41
N ARG A 80 -20.27 -1.15 -8.08
CA ARG A 80 -18.89 -0.94 -7.62
C ARG A 80 -18.40 0.49 -7.86
N GLY A 81 -19.14 1.30 -8.60
CA GLY A 81 -18.87 2.70 -8.85
C GLY A 81 -19.47 3.65 -7.82
N ALA A 82 -20.40 3.17 -7.01
CA ALA A 82 -21.06 3.98 -6.00
C ALA A 82 -20.11 4.46 -4.90
N ASP A 83 -20.43 5.60 -4.31
CA ASP A 83 -19.74 6.16 -3.13
C ASP A 83 -20.49 5.91 -1.82
N GLU A 84 -21.73 5.43 -1.90
CA GLU A 84 -22.61 5.09 -0.79
C GLU A 84 -23.13 3.65 -0.92
N ASP A 85 -23.71 3.14 0.15
CA ASP A 85 -24.22 1.77 0.25
C ASP A 85 -23.18 0.69 -0.08
N ILE A 86 -21.92 0.97 0.25
CA ILE A 86 -20.82 0.05 0.07
C ILE A 86 -20.89 -1.07 1.11
N ASP A 87 -20.97 -2.29 0.64
CA ASP A 87 -20.91 -3.48 1.48
C ASP A 87 -19.61 -4.25 1.23
N LEU A 88 -18.78 -4.37 2.27
CA LEU A 88 -17.50 -5.04 2.22
C LEU A 88 -17.49 -6.24 3.18
N ALA A 89 -17.25 -7.42 2.63
CA ALA A 89 -16.94 -8.60 3.42
C ALA A 89 -15.42 -8.67 3.69
N ARG A 90 -15.06 -9.17 4.88
CA ARG A 90 -13.66 -9.48 5.19
C ARG A 90 -13.23 -10.71 4.39
N GLY A 91 -12.08 -10.57 3.74
CA GLY A 91 -11.38 -11.66 3.06
C GLY A 91 -10.27 -12.29 3.89
N GLY A 92 -9.24 -12.77 3.22
CA GLY A 92 -8.06 -13.40 3.85
C GLY A 92 -7.11 -12.41 4.49
N ILE A 93 -6.23 -12.94 5.37
CA ILE A 93 -5.08 -12.24 5.94
C ILE A 93 -3.83 -12.90 5.40
N ILE A 94 -2.88 -12.09 4.94
CA ILE A 94 -1.58 -12.53 4.41
C ILE A 94 -0.48 -11.89 5.24
N LEU A 95 0.51 -12.69 5.64
CA LEU A 95 1.74 -12.20 6.25
C LEU A 95 2.87 -12.26 5.23
N LEU A 96 3.36 -11.10 4.84
CA LEU A 96 4.46 -10.92 3.91
C LEU A 96 5.75 -10.72 4.71
N ARG A 97 6.60 -11.73 4.74
CA ARG A 97 7.92 -11.65 5.39
C ARG A 97 8.93 -11.02 4.45
N GLN A 98 10.07 -10.65 5.00
CA GLN A 98 11.23 -10.21 4.21
C GLN A 98 11.49 -11.16 3.02
N GLY A 99 11.66 -10.59 1.83
CA GLY A 99 11.79 -11.31 0.57
C GLY A 99 10.46 -11.70 -0.10
N ALA A 100 9.33 -11.60 0.60
CA ALA A 100 8.03 -11.91 0.00
C ALA A 100 7.60 -10.82 -1.00
N VAL A 101 6.88 -11.26 -2.03
CA VAL A 101 6.28 -10.41 -3.05
C VAL A 101 4.81 -10.75 -3.20
N THR A 102 3.96 -9.74 -3.28
CA THR A 102 2.56 -9.84 -3.69
C THR A 102 2.28 -8.90 -4.86
N SER A 103 1.23 -9.17 -5.62
CA SER A 103 0.81 -8.33 -6.73
C SER A 103 -0.71 -8.28 -6.82
N PHE A 104 -1.21 -7.21 -7.39
CA PHE A 104 -2.64 -7.02 -7.59
C PHE A 104 -2.90 -6.26 -8.89
N VAL A 105 -4.11 -6.42 -9.40
CA VAL A 105 -4.61 -5.72 -10.58
C VAL A 105 -5.65 -4.68 -10.17
N PRO A 106 -5.82 -3.61 -10.97
CA PRO A 106 -6.89 -2.66 -10.68
C PRO A 106 -8.23 -3.35 -10.92
N ASN A 107 -9.14 -3.13 -10.03
CA ASN A 107 -10.54 -3.51 -10.12
C ASN A 107 -10.93 -4.83 -10.82
N PRO A 108 -11.97 -5.46 -10.26
CA PRO A 108 -12.87 -4.79 -9.31
C PRO A 108 -12.50 -4.91 -7.84
N ASP A 109 -11.42 -5.60 -7.46
CA ASP A 109 -11.48 -6.31 -6.19
C ASP A 109 -10.27 -6.23 -5.28
N HIS A 110 -9.24 -5.43 -5.59
CA HIS A 110 -8.15 -5.28 -4.62
C HIS A 110 -8.44 -4.13 -3.65
N ILE A 111 -9.26 -4.44 -2.66
CA ILE A 111 -9.53 -3.56 -1.51
C ILE A 111 -8.85 -4.19 -0.30
N HIS A 112 -7.98 -3.45 0.36
CA HIS A 112 -7.24 -3.97 1.50
C HIS A 112 -6.90 -2.93 2.56
N VAL A 113 -6.42 -3.43 3.69
CA VAL A 113 -5.68 -2.70 4.70
C VAL A 113 -4.32 -3.36 4.81
N THR A 114 -3.26 -2.59 4.92
CA THR A 114 -1.92 -3.12 5.14
C THR A 114 -1.20 -2.36 6.24
N GLY A 115 -0.31 -3.03 6.96
CA GLY A 115 0.41 -2.41 8.07
C GLY A 115 1.24 -3.38 8.88
N VAL A 116 1.67 -2.92 10.05
CA VAL A 116 2.49 -3.68 11.01
C VAL A 116 1.81 -3.67 12.37
N SER A 117 1.59 -4.84 12.95
CA SER A 117 1.01 -4.94 14.29
C SER A 117 1.96 -4.42 15.37
N THR A 118 1.41 -4.05 16.51
CA THR A 118 2.17 -3.45 17.65
C THR A 118 3.25 -4.36 18.22
N GLU A 119 3.08 -5.68 18.08
CA GLU A 119 4.00 -6.70 18.61
C GLU A 119 5.18 -6.99 17.67
N ARG A 120 5.20 -6.37 16.47
CA ARG A 120 6.26 -6.59 15.47
C ARG A 120 7.23 -5.42 15.44
N ALA A 121 8.44 -5.70 14.95
CA ALA A 121 9.39 -4.65 14.59
C ALA A 121 8.89 -3.86 13.37
N ARG A 122 9.54 -2.70 13.10
CA ARG A 122 9.27 -1.93 11.89
C ARG A 122 9.39 -2.80 10.64
N ALA A 123 8.73 -2.39 9.59
CA ALA A 123 8.91 -2.97 8.27
C ALA A 123 9.27 -1.90 7.23
N VAL A 124 9.94 -2.35 6.15
CA VAL A 124 10.21 -1.55 4.95
C VAL A 124 9.76 -2.35 3.74
N SER A 125 8.95 -1.74 2.90
CA SER A 125 8.43 -2.38 1.70
C SER A 125 8.57 -1.49 0.47
N LEU A 126 8.80 -2.11 -0.69
CA LEU A 126 8.82 -1.47 -1.99
C LEU A 126 7.46 -1.61 -2.65
N HIS A 127 6.92 -0.52 -3.13
CA HIS A 127 5.63 -0.47 -3.79
C HIS A 127 5.78 0.11 -5.20
N LEU A 128 5.58 -0.73 -6.21
CA LEU A 128 5.60 -0.37 -7.63
C LEU A 128 4.16 -0.30 -8.13
N TYR A 129 3.78 0.81 -8.74
CA TYR A 129 2.43 1.05 -9.26
C TYR A 129 2.46 1.43 -10.75
N GLY A 130 1.43 1.05 -11.48
CA GLY A 130 1.21 1.41 -12.88
C GLY A 130 0.67 2.83 -13.07
N ARG A 131 0.96 3.73 -12.15
CA ARG A 131 0.72 5.18 -12.23
C ARG A 131 1.42 5.88 -11.07
N THR A 132 1.47 7.20 -11.11
CA THR A 132 1.79 8.00 -9.92
C THR A 132 0.65 7.87 -8.91
N MET A 133 0.99 7.41 -7.70
CA MET A 133 0.02 7.22 -6.62
C MET A 133 -0.14 8.49 -5.77
N SER A 134 -0.78 9.51 -6.33
CA SER A 134 -1.12 10.77 -5.64
C SER A 134 -2.50 10.72 -4.98
N ASN A 135 -3.33 9.77 -5.33
CA ASN A 135 -4.69 9.61 -4.78
C ASN A 135 -5.17 8.16 -4.86
N PHE A 136 -6.13 7.82 -4.02
CA PHE A 136 -6.85 6.55 -4.04
C PHE A 136 -8.16 6.66 -3.27
N ASN A 137 -9.02 5.64 -3.35
CA ASN A 137 -10.25 5.63 -2.57
C ASN A 137 -10.01 4.96 -1.22
N ILE A 138 -10.62 5.52 -0.17
CA ILE A 138 -10.72 4.89 1.13
C ILE A 138 -12.17 4.54 1.45
N TYR A 139 -12.34 3.50 2.26
CA TYR A 139 -13.63 2.93 2.60
C TYR A 139 -13.89 3.01 4.10
N ASP A 140 -15.08 3.40 4.47
CA ASP A 140 -15.61 3.30 5.83
C ASP A 140 -16.67 2.20 5.86
N VAL A 141 -16.34 1.07 6.49
CA VAL A 141 -17.24 -0.10 6.60
C VAL A 141 -18.47 0.19 7.45
N ASN A 142 -18.33 1.03 8.47
CA ASN A 142 -19.45 1.36 9.38
C ASN A 142 -20.42 2.35 8.73
N ALA A 143 -19.87 3.39 8.08
CA ALA A 143 -20.68 4.36 7.34
C ALA A 143 -21.15 3.82 5.98
N ARG A 144 -20.57 2.71 5.52
CA ARG A 144 -20.83 2.10 4.20
C ARG A 144 -20.55 3.08 3.06
N THR A 145 -19.44 3.83 3.17
CA THR A 145 -19.10 4.88 2.20
C THR A 145 -17.70 4.68 1.64
N ARG A 146 -17.49 5.25 0.44
CA ARG A 146 -16.20 5.39 -0.20
C ARG A 146 -15.94 6.87 -0.47
N ARG A 147 -14.72 7.30 -0.31
CA ARG A 147 -14.30 8.64 -0.71
C ARG A 147 -12.88 8.63 -1.27
N ARG A 148 -12.64 9.48 -2.24
CA ARG A 148 -11.30 9.71 -2.79
C ARG A 148 -10.51 10.63 -1.87
N ILE A 149 -9.24 10.32 -1.68
CA ILE A 149 -8.31 11.17 -0.94
C ILE A 149 -7.05 11.44 -1.79
N GLU A 150 -6.46 12.61 -1.56
CA GLU A 150 -5.11 12.93 -2.01
C GLU A 150 -4.11 12.48 -0.95
N VAL A 151 -2.96 12.00 -1.40
CA VAL A 151 -1.90 11.50 -0.51
C VAL A 151 -0.56 12.11 -0.88
N ALA A 152 0.16 12.53 0.14
CA ALA A 152 1.51 13.04 0.00
C ALA A 152 2.57 11.92 0.06
N HIS A 153 3.75 12.23 -0.44
CA HIS A 153 4.95 11.42 -0.28
C HIS A 153 6.15 12.36 -0.03
N ASN A 154 7.20 11.80 0.56
CA ASN A 154 8.46 12.52 0.68
C ASN A 154 9.20 12.42 -0.65
N GLU A 155 9.65 13.56 -1.14
CA GLU A 155 10.50 13.63 -2.33
C GLU A 155 11.89 13.00 -2.07
N SER A 156 12.47 12.47 -3.13
CA SER A 156 13.78 11.84 -3.14
C SER A 156 14.93 12.84 -3.04
#